data_16fbbfddb4d6df1deb4cacd7ad24aa3d
#
_entry.id   16fbbfddb4d6df1deb4cacd7ad24aa3d
#
_cell.length_a   1.000
_cell.length_b   1.000
_cell.length_c   1.000
_cell.angle_alpha   90.00
_cell.angle_beta   90.00
_cell.angle_gamma   90.00
#
_symmetry.space_group_name_H-M   'P 1'
#
loop_
_entity.id
_entity.type
_entity.pdbx_description
1 polymer ?
#
loop_
_entity_poly.entity_id
_entity_poly.type
_entity_poly.pdbx_seq_one_letter_code
_entity_poly.pdbx_strand_id
1 'polypeptide(L)'
;GEEVDKVLADGADIVHFDVMDNHYVPNLTIGPMVCAALRKYGITAPIDVHLMVKPVDRIIGDFLEAGASYITFHPEASEHVDRSLQLIKQGGAKAGLVFNPATSLDALKYVMDKVDMVLLMSVNPGFGGQKFIPGTLDKLREARALIDASGRDIRLEIDGGVNVDNIRAIAEAGA
;
A
#
# COMPACT_ATOMS: atom_id res chain seq x y z
N GLY A 1 16.56 -6.83 9.41
CA GLY A 1 16.36 -6.13 10.70
C GLY A 1 17.28 -4.92 10.83
N GLU A 2 18.59 -5.13 10.82
CA GLU A 2 19.58 -4.03 11.03
C GLU A 2 19.43 -2.85 10.04
N GLU A 3 19.15 -3.12 8.76
CA GLU A 3 18.93 -2.06 7.78
C GLU A 3 17.62 -1.31 8.04
N VAL A 4 16.57 -2.03 8.46
CA VAL A 4 15.30 -1.42 8.84
C VAL A 4 15.48 -0.52 10.06
N ASP A 5 16.23 -0.96 11.09
CA ASP A 5 16.53 -0.13 12.26
C ASP A 5 17.25 1.17 11.88
N LYS A 6 18.21 1.10 10.95
CA LYS A 6 18.94 2.30 10.48
C LYS A 6 18.00 3.29 9.79
N VAL A 7 17.13 2.81 8.88
CA VAL A 7 16.19 3.67 8.17
C VAL A 7 15.16 4.30 9.12
N LEU A 8 14.70 3.55 10.13
CA LEU A 8 13.82 4.08 11.17
C LEU A 8 14.54 5.11 12.07
N ALA A 9 15.81 4.86 12.40
CA ALA A 9 16.62 5.83 13.16
C ALA A 9 16.89 7.12 12.37
N ASP A 10 16.94 7.03 11.04
CA ASP A 10 17.10 8.17 10.13
C ASP A 10 15.78 8.93 9.86
N GLY A 11 14.66 8.50 10.48
CA GLY A 11 13.40 9.23 10.49
C GLY A 11 12.26 8.64 9.66
N ALA A 12 12.36 7.39 9.21
CA ALA A 12 11.21 6.71 8.61
C ALA A 12 10.18 6.34 9.69
N ASP A 13 8.89 6.51 9.37
CA ASP A 13 7.77 6.23 10.28
C ASP A 13 7.15 4.84 10.06
N ILE A 14 7.17 4.35 8.84
CA ILE A 14 6.51 3.11 8.40
C ILE A 14 7.47 2.30 7.53
N VAL A 15 7.44 0.99 7.68
CA VAL A 15 8.15 0.06 6.80
C VAL A 15 7.21 -0.38 5.70
N HIS A 16 7.44 0.08 4.47
CA HIS A 16 6.70 -0.40 3.29
C HIS A 16 7.26 -1.74 2.83
N PHE A 17 6.37 -2.71 2.57
CA PHE A 17 6.73 -4.12 2.37
C PHE A 17 6.06 -4.68 1.11
N ASP A 18 6.79 -4.64 0.00
CA ASP A 18 6.31 -5.06 -1.33
C ASP A 18 6.32 -6.57 -1.52
N VAL A 19 5.12 -7.14 -1.70
CA VAL A 19 4.90 -8.57 -1.90
C VAL A 19 4.46 -8.85 -3.34
N MET A 20 5.24 -9.62 -4.06
CA MET A 20 5.02 -9.97 -5.47
C MET A 20 4.99 -11.49 -5.65
N ASP A 21 4.04 -12.00 -6.45
CA ASP A 21 3.77 -13.44 -6.61
C ASP A 21 4.18 -14.03 -7.95
N ASN A 22 4.80 -13.23 -8.83
CA ASN A 22 5.10 -13.60 -10.22
C ASN A 22 3.87 -14.01 -11.05
N HIS A 23 2.69 -13.54 -10.62
CA HIS A 23 1.42 -13.75 -11.33
C HIS A 23 0.68 -12.43 -11.58
N TYR A 24 0.42 -11.66 -10.53
CA TYR A 24 -0.14 -10.31 -10.66
C TYR A 24 0.86 -9.33 -11.31
N VAL A 25 2.13 -9.43 -10.93
CA VAL A 25 3.26 -8.70 -11.53
C VAL A 25 4.35 -9.69 -11.97
N PRO A 26 5.19 -9.35 -12.97
CA PRO A 26 6.21 -10.26 -13.50
C PRO A 26 7.49 -10.29 -12.64
N ASN A 27 7.35 -10.40 -11.34
CA ASN A 27 8.44 -10.49 -10.37
C ASN A 27 7.99 -11.26 -9.13
N LEU A 28 8.93 -11.86 -8.42
CA LEU A 28 8.73 -12.58 -7.16
C LEU A 28 9.61 -11.94 -6.09
N THR A 29 9.04 -11.60 -4.93
CA THR A 29 9.81 -10.98 -3.85
C THR A 29 9.82 -11.83 -2.58
N ILE A 30 9.12 -11.41 -1.56
CA ILE A 30 9.17 -11.92 -0.18
C ILE A 30 7.76 -12.28 0.30
N GLY A 31 7.69 -13.08 1.35
CA GLY A 31 6.43 -13.55 1.91
C GLY A 31 6.26 -13.26 3.40
N PRO A 32 5.18 -13.80 4.01
CA PRO A 32 4.84 -13.56 5.42
C PRO A 32 5.96 -13.90 6.39
N MET A 33 6.80 -14.90 6.07
CA MET A 33 7.93 -15.30 6.91
C MET A 33 8.95 -14.17 7.13
N VAL A 34 9.13 -13.28 6.15
CA VAL A 34 10.05 -12.14 6.26
C VAL A 34 9.44 -11.06 7.15
N CYS A 35 8.13 -10.80 7.02
CA CYS A 35 7.39 -9.90 7.90
C CYS A 35 7.48 -10.38 9.37
N ALA A 36 7.20 -11.66 9.62
CA ALA A 36 7.33 -12.28 10.94
C ALA A 36 8.76 -12.21 11.48
N ALA A 37 9.79 -12.35 10.62
CA ALA A 37 11.18 -12.23 11.02
C ALA A 37 11.54 -10.80 11.45
N LEU A 38 11.00 -9.77 10.82
CA LEU A 38 11.16 -8.37 11.25
C LEU A 38 10.54 -8.16 12.64
N ARG A 39 9.34 -8.66 12.89
CA ARG A 39 8.70 -8.60 14.21
C ARG A 39 9.51 -9.34 15.28
N LYS A 40 9.99 -10.56 14.97
CA LYS A 40 10.85 -11.34 15.88
C LYS A 40 12.19 -10.65 16.15
N TYR A 41 12.74 -9.92 15.20
CA TYR A 41 13.95 -9.13 15.36
C TYR A 41 13.77 -7.95 16.34
N GLY A 42 12.53 -7.45 16.49
CA GLY A 42 12.19 -6.37 17.41
C GLY A 42 11.67 -5.10 16.74
N ILE A 43 11.41 -5.13 15.42
CA ILE A 43 10.81 -3.98 14.73
C ILE A 43 9.39 -3.75 15.27
N THR A 44 9.17 -2.62 15.91
CA THR A 44 7.87 -2.19 16.46
C THR A 44 7.14 -1.19 15.58
N ALA A 45 7.86 -0.51 14.68
CA ALA A 45 7.28 0.41 13.71
C ALA A 45 6.16 -0.26 12.90
N PRO A 46 5.14 0.49 12.42
CA PRO A 46 4.14 -0.06 11.54
C PRO A 46 4.77 -0.70 10.30
N ILE A 47 4.28 -1.88 9.91
CA ILE A 47 4.61 -2.53 8.64
C ILE A 47 3.39 -2.42 7.74
N ASP A 48 3.53 -1.72 6.63
CA ASP A 48 2.54 -1.61 5.57
C ASP A 48 2.85 -2.62 4.48
N VAL A 49 2.01 -3.62 4.36
CA VAL A 49 2.16 -4.73 3.40
C VAL A 49 1.37 -4.42 2.14
N HIS A 50 2.07 -4.12 1.05
CA HIS A 50 1.49 -3.93 -0.27
C HIS A 50 1.45 -5.26 -1.03
N LEU A 51 0.25 -5.79 -1.26
CA LEU A 51 0.03 -7.07 -1.91
C LEU A 51 -0.18 -6.92 -3.43
N MET A 52 0.87 -7.17 -4.19
CA MET A 52 0.84 -7.38 -5.64
C MET A 52 0.68 -8.88 -5.93
N VAL A 53 -0.44 -9.44 -5.46
CA VAL A 53 -0.74 -10.88 -5.42
C VAL A 53 -2.17 -11.13 -5.89
N LYS A 54 -2.37 -12.14 -6.72
CA LYS A 54 -3.70 -12.55 -7.19
C LYS A 54 -3.88 -14.08 -7.17
N PRO A 55 -4.96 -14.60 -6.56
CA PRO A 55 -5.99 -13.92 -5.78
C PRO A 55 -5.47 -13.50 -4.39
N VAL A 56 -5.87 -12.31 -3.93
CA VAL A 56 -5.31 -11.70 -2.72
C VAL A 56 -5.82 -12.33 -1.43
N ASP A 57 -7.08 -12.77 -1.36
CA ASP A 57 -7.74 -13.23 -0.13
C ASP A 57 -6.98 -14.36 0.59
N ARG A 58 -6.28 -15.22 -0.17
CA ARG A 58 -5.59 -16.39 0.38
C ARG A 58 -4.41 -16.06 1.28
N ILE A 59 -3.74 -14.93 1.05
CA ILE A 59 -2.50 -14.57 1.75
C ILE A 59 -2.73 -13.53 2.86
N ILE A 60 -3.91 -12.90 2.90
CA ILE A 60 -4.23 -11.87 3.90
C ILE A 60 -4.05 -12.43 5.32
N GLY A 61 -4.60 -13.62 5.61
CA GLY A 61 -4.50 -14.25 6.93
C GLY A 61 -3.06 -14.46 7.38
N ASP A 62 -2.19 -14.92 6.49
CA ASP A 62 -0.79 -15.18 6.78
C ASP A 62 -0.03 -13.89 7.15
N PHE A 63 -0.33 -12.75 6.50
CA PHE A 63 0.27 -11.47 6.84
C PHE A 63 -0.29 -10.85 8.12
N LEU A 64 -1.56 -11.09 8.43
CA LEU A 64 -2.14 -10.73 9.73
C LEU A 64 -1.42 -11.46 10.87
N GLU A 65 -1.23 -12.76 10.75
CA GLU A 65 -0.48 -13.57 11.72
C GLU A 65 0.99 -13.15 11.81
N ALA A 66 1.60 -12.74 10.69
CA ALA A 66 2.96 -12.23 10.64
C ALA A 66 3.14 -10.84 11.29
N GLY A 67 2.04 -10.15 11.65
CA GLY A 67 2.07 -8.87 12.36
C GLY A 67 2.08 -7.64 11.45
N ALA A 68 1.48 -7.71 10.26
CA ALA A 68 1.22 -6.54 9.42
C ALA A 68 0.35 -5.52 10.16
N SER A 69 0.68 -4.23 10.04
CA SER A 69 -0.10 -3.12 10.62
C SER A 69 -1.11 -2.57 9.62
N TYR A 70 -0.73 -2.51 8.36
CA TYR A 70 -1.56 -2.20 7.22
C TYR A 70 -1.44 -3.34 6.21
N ILE A 71 -2.52 -3.61 5.49
CA ILE A 71 -2.51 -4.48 4.30
C ILE A 71 -3.26 -3.74 3.20
N THR A 72 -2.57 -3.48 2.11
CA THR A 72 -3.09 -2.82 0.92
C THR A 72 -3.08 -3.78 -0.26
N PHE A 73 -4.09 -3.72 -1.11
CA PHE A 73 -4.20 -4.59 -2.28
C PHE A 73 -4.88 -3.89 -3.46
N HIS A 74 -4.63 -4.38 -4.66
CA HIS A 74 -5.23 -3.87 -5.88
C HIS A 74 -6.67 -4.38 -6.03
N PRO A 75 -7.67 -3.53 -6.33
CA PRO A 75 -9.08 -3.96 -6.47
C PRO A 75 -9.25 -5.12 -7.43
N GLU A 76 -8.53 -5.13 -8.54
CA GLU A 76 -8.55 -6.18 -9.57
C GLU A 76 -7.93 -7.52 -9.14
N ALA A 77 -7.29 -7.55 -7.98
CA ALA A 77 -6.73 -8.78 -7.38
C ALA A 77 -7.75 -9.53 -6.51
N SER A 78 -8.91 -8.91 -6.23
CA SER A 78 -10.02 -9.50 -5.48
C SER A 78 -11.30 -9.54 -6.34
N GLU A 79 -12.05 -10.66 -6.25
CA GLU A 79 -13.39 -10.75 -6.83
C GLU A 79 -14.45 -10.03 -5.97
N HIS A 80 -14.17 -9.83 -4.68
CA HIS A 80 -15.08 -9.23 -3.70
C HIS A 80 -14.33 -8.25 -2.79
N VAL A 81 -14.03 -7.07 -3.33
CA VAL A 81 -13.21 -6.02 -2.66
C VAL A 81 -13.72 -5.69 -1.26
N ASP A 82 -15.04 -5.54 -1.08
CA ASP A 82 -15.65 -5.27 0.24
C ASP A 82 -15.32 -6.37 1.26
N ARG A 83 -15.43 -7.64 0.85
CA ARG A 83 -15.09 -8.79 1.70
C ARG A 83 -13.62 -8.83 2.08
N SER A 84 -12.73 -8.56 1.13
CA SER A 84 -11.28 -8.55 1.38
C SER A 84 -10.89 -7.44 2.37
N LEU A 85 -11.47 -6.24 2.24
CA LEU A 85 -11.28 -5.16 3.21
C LEU A 85 -11.79 -5.56 4.61
N GLN A 86 -12.96 -6.19 4.70
CA GLN A 86 -13.48 -6.67 5.97
C GLN A 86 -12.58 -7.75 6.60
N LEU A 87 -12.05 -8.68 5.81
CA LEU A 87 -11.13 -9.72 6.28
C LEU A 87 -9.90 -9.11 6.95
N ILE A 88 -9.29 -8.10 6.33
CA ILE A 88 -8.14 -7.38 6.90
C ILE A 88 -8.51 -6.71 8.22
N LYS A 89 -9.63 -5.98 8.26
CA LYS A 89 -10.07 -5.24 9.46
C LYS A 89 -10.45 -6.19 10.61
N GLN A 90 -11.09 -7.30 10.33
CA GLN A 90 -11.42 -8.33 11.32
C GLN A 90 -10.17 -8.97 11.93
N GLY A 91 -9.09 -9.08 11.16
CA GLY A 91 -7.79 -9.52 11.64
C GLY A 91 -6.99 -8.48 12.43
N GLY A 92 -7.53 -7.26 12.60
CA GLY A 92 -6.94 -6.21 13.44
C GLY A 92 -5.95 -5.29 12.72
N ALA A 93 -5.72 -5.47 11.43
CA ALA A 93 -4.91 -4.56 10.62
C ALA A 93 -5.77 -3.46 9.98
N LYS A 94 -5.15 -2.37 9.58
CA LYS A 94 -5.75 -1.33 8.75
C LYS A 94 -5.77 -1.77 7.29
N ALA A 95 -6.89 -1.49 6.60
CA ALA A 95 -7.13 -1.95 5.24
C ALA A 95 -6.99 -0.82 4.22
N GLY A 96 -6.39 -1.10 3.07
CA GLY A 96 -6.27 -0.11 2.00
C GLY A 96 -6.40 -0.68 0.60
N LEU A 97 -6.63 0.23 -0.34
CA LEU A 97 -6.69 -0.07 -1.77
C LEU A 97 -5.54 0.61 -2.51
N VAL A 98 -4.98 -0.13 -3.47
CA VAL A 98 -3.89 0.33 -4.34
C VAL A 98 -4.39 0.50 -5.76
N PHE A 99 -4.03 1.60 -6.39
CA PHE A 99 -4.44 1.92 -7.75
C PHE A 99 -3.25 2.07 -8.68
N ASN A 100 -3.20 1.25 -9.71
CA ASN A 100 -2.20 1.37 -10.78
C ASN A 100 -2.35 2.70 -11.53
N PRO A 101 -1.32 3.18 -12.26
CA PRO A 101 -1.37 4.47 -12.93
C PRO A 101 -2.63 4.67 -13.80
N ALA A 102 -3.05 3.63 -14.53
CA ALA A 102 -4.21 3.69 -15.43
C ALA A 102 -5.53 3.23 -14.80
N THR A 103 -5.55 2.79 -13.54
CA THR A 103 -6.77 2.30 -12.86
C THR A 103 -7.57 3.45 -12.28
N SER A 104 -8.88 3.50 -12.57
CA SER A 104 -9.83 4.48 -12.00
C SER A 104 -9.96 4.33 -10.48
N LEU A 105 -10.28 5.44 -9.79
CA LEU A 105 -10.59 5.46 -8.35
C LEU A 105 -12.03 5.00 -8.03
N ASP A 106 -12.82 4.61 -9.02
CA ASP A 106 -14.24 4.25 -8.86
C ASP A 106 -14.49 3.13 -7.85
N ALA A 107 -13.51 2.24 -7.64
CA ALA A 107 -13.61 1.19 -6.64
C ALA A 107 -13.78 1.71 -5.21
N LEU A 108 -13.39 2.97 -4.92
CA LEU A 108 -13.57 3.60 -3.61
C LEU A 108 -15.01 3.94 -3.30
N LYS A 109 -15.84 4.17 -4.32
CA LYS A 109 -17.19 4.76 -4.20
C LYS A 109 -18.09 4.08 -3.17
N TYR A 110 -18.02 2.74 -3.07
CA TYR A 110 -18.90 1.96 -2.20
C TYR A 110 -18.18 1.29 -1.01
N VAL A 111 -16.89 1.58 -0.82
CA VAL A 111 -16.08 0.96 0.25
C VAL A 111 -15.28 1.97 1.07
N MET A 112 -15.47 3.25 0.83
CA MET A 112 -14.74 4.33 1.50
C MET A 112 -14.83 4.25 3.03
N ASP A 113 -15.91 3.71 3.56
CA ASP A 113 -16.12 3.50 5.02
C ASP A 113 -15.25 2.39 5.62
N LYS A 114 -14.62 1.57 4.79
CA LYS A 114 -13.76 0.44 5.19
C LYS A 114 -12.29 0.67 4.89
N VAL A 115 -11.97 1.75 4.18
CA VAL A 115 -10.61 2.07 3.74
C VAL A 115 -9.94 2.97 4.77
N ASP A 116 -8.75 2.57 5.22
CA ASP A 116 -7.89 3.35 6.12
C ASP A 116 -6.69 3.96 5.35
N MET A 117 -6.41 3.48 4.13
CA MET A 117 -5.33 3.95 3.28
C MET A 117 -5.67 3.82 1.79
N VAL A 118 -5.32 4.81 1.03
CA VAL A 118 -5.31 4.78 -0.44
C VAL A 118 -3.87 4.93 -0.89
N LEU A 119 -3.36 3.95 -1.64
CA LEU A 119 -2.03 3.97 -2.24
C LEU A 119 -2.15 4.16 -3.75
N LEU A 120 -1.46 5.15 -4.29
CA LEU A 120 -1.37 5.37 -5.73
C LEU A 120 0.00 4.95 -6.25
N MET A 121 0.00 4.07 -7.26
CA MET A 121 1.22 3.74 -7.97
C MET A 121 1.56 4.84 -8.96
N SER A 122 2.75 5.40 -8.85
CA SER A 122 3.31 6.36 -9.80
C SER A 122 4.29 5.74 -10.79
N VAL A 123 4.37 4.43 -10.79
CA VAL A 123 5.04 3.56 -11.77
C VAL A 123 4.17 2.33 -12.01
N ASN A 124 4.42 1.55 -13.06
CA ASN A 124 3.79 0.24 -13.17
C ASN A 124 4.47 -0.73 -12.19
N PRO A 125 3.71 -1.39 -11.29
CA PRO A 125 4.30 -2.24 -10.27
C PRO A 125 5.05 -3.45 -10.85
N GLY A 126 6.06 -3.94 -10.12
CA GLY A 126 6.84 -5.13 -10.47
C GLY A 126 8.35 -4.94 -10.35
N PHE A 127 8.87 -3.76 -10.62
CA PHE A 127 10.31 -3.48 -10.56
C PHE A 127 10.59 -2.09 -9.98
N GLY A 128 11.63 -2.01 -9.14
CA GLY A 128 12.12 -0.74 -8.62
C GLY A 128 12.90 0.09 -9.66
N GLY A 129 13.22 1.34 -9.31
CA GLY A 129 14.07 2.22 -10.12
C GLY A 129 13.40 2.84 -11.33
N GLN A 130 12.09 2.73 -11.48
CA GLN A 130 11.33 3.34 -12.56
C GLN A 130 11.17 4.85 -12.35
N LYS A 131 10.99 5.58 -13.46
CA LYS A 131 10.70 7.02 -13.42
C LYS A 131 9.25 7.28 -13.05
N PHE A 132 9.06 8.29 -12.20
CA PHE A 132 7.75 8.80 -11.83
C PHE A 132 6.90 9.17 -13.06
N ILE A 133 5.64 8.74 -13.09
CA ILE A 133 4.67 9.07 -14.13
C ILE A 133 3.99 10.39 -13.77
N PRO A 134 4.24 11.52 -14.49
CA PRO A 134 3.77 12.85 -14.08
C PRO A 134 2.24 12.97 -13.94
N GLY A 135 1.48 12.24 -14.77
CA GLY A 135 0.01 12.23 -14.69
C GLY A 135 -0.56 11.72 -13.36
N THR A 136 0.25 11.04 -12.55
CA THR A 136 -0.16 10.59 -11.21
C THR A 136 -0.40 11.76 -10.25
N LEU A 137 0.19 12.94 -10.47
CA LEU A 137 -0.09 14.12 -9.65
C LEU A 137 -1.55 14.57 -9.73
N ASP A 138 -2.17 14.49 -10.90
CA ASP A 138 -3.59 14.83 -11.06
C ASP A 138 -4.49 13.80 -10.36
N LYS A 139 -4.14 12.53 -10.49
CA LYS A 139 -4.84 11.44 -9.79
C LYS A 139 -4.67 11.54 -8.26
N LEU A 140 -3.52 12.02 -7.79
CA LEU A 140 -3.26 12.26 -6.37
C LEU A 140 -4.21 13.36 -5.83
N ARG A 141 -4.37 14.47 -6.58
CA ARG A 141 -5.32 15.55 -6.24
C ARG A 141 -6.76 15.05 -6.22
N GLU A 142 -7.14 14.20 -7.20
CA GLU A 142 -8.46 13.57 -7.25
C GLU A 142 -8.70 12.69 -6.01
N ALA A 143 -7.73 11.82 -5.67
CA ALA A 143 -7.83 10.96 -4.48
C ALA A 143 -7.93 11.79 -3.19
N ARG A 144 -7.12 12.85 -3.06
CA ARG A 144 -7.20 13.77 -1.92
C ARG A 144 -8.58 14.41 -1.80
N ALA A 145 -9.13 14.91 -2.90
CA ALA A 145 -10.47 15.50 -2.91
C ALA A 145 -11.57 14.50 -2.51
N LEU A 146 -11.48 13.25 -2.96
CA LEU A 146 -12.42 12.19 -2.56
C LEU A 146 -12.32 11.87 -1.06
N ILE A 147 -11.11 11.80 -0.52
CA ILE A 147 -10.87 11.54 0.90
C ILE A 147 -11.43 12.70 1.74
N ASP A 148 -11.12 13.94 1.39
CA ASP A 148 -11.60 15.15 2.11
C ASP A 148 -13.13 15.23 2.08
N ALA A 149 -13.74 14.97 0.92
CA ALA A 149 -15.19 14.94 0.79
C ALA A 149 -15.86 13.84 1.63
N SER A 150 -15.16 12.74 1.90
CA SER A 150 -15.66 11.66 2.77
C SER A 150 -15.72 12.03 4.25
N GLY A 151 -14.97 13.04 4.69
CA GLY A 151 -14.80 13.41 6.09
C GLY A 151 -14.10 12.36 6.95
N ARG A 152 -13.41 11.40 6.35
CA ARG A 152 -12.74 10.28 7.02
C ARG A 152 -11.24 10.51 7.12
N ASP A 153 -10.64 9.96 8.17
CA ASP A 153 -9.19 9.92 8.36
C ASP A 153 -8.60 8.74 7.56
N ILE A 154 -8.32 9.00 6.28
CA ILE A 154 -7.74 8.02 5.34
C ILE A 154 -6.37 8.54 4.91
N ARG A 155 -5.34 7.73 5.07
CA ARG A 155 -4.00 8.06 4.56
C ARG A 155 -3.99 8.02 3.04
N LEU A 156 -3.28 8.98 2.44
CA LEU A 156 -2.99 8.98 1.02
C LEU A 156 -1.49 8.79 0.82
N GLU A 157 -1.13 7.71 0.19
CA GLU A 157 0.23 7.29 -0.07
C GLU A 157 0.51 7.26 -1.57
N ILE A 158 1.76 7.41 -1.95
CA ILE A 158 2.23 7.27 -3.32
C ILE A 158 3.52 6.44 -3.35
N ASP A 159 3.60 5.51 -4.27
CA ASP A 159 4.76 4.66 -4.47
C ASP A 159 5.24 4.67 -5.92
N GLY A 160 6.55 4.81 -6.08
CA GLY A 160 7.26 4.69 -7.35
C GLY A 160 7.91 5.99 -7.84
N GLY A 161 9.23 6.00 -7.97
CA GLY A 161 10.00 7.08 -8.57
C GLY A 161 10.00 8.39 -7.80
N VAL A 162 9.59 8.40 -6.53
CA VAL A 162 9.67 9.55 -5.62
C VAL A 162 11.13 9.86 -5.28
N ASN A 163 11.49 11.13 -5.34
CA ASN A 163 12.84 11.59 -5.06
C ASN A 163 12.83 13.06 -4.58
N VAL A 164 14.01 13.60 -4.25
CA VAL A 164 14.16 14.97 -3.73
C VAL A 164 13.66 16.07 -4.67
N ASP A 165 13.64 15.80 -6.00
CA ASP A 165 13.24 16.79 -6.99
C ASP A 165 11.70 16.90 -7.13
N ASN A 166 10.96 15.81 -6.83
CA ASN A 166 9.51 15.74 -7.04
C ASN A 166 8.69 15.66 -5.74
N ILE A 167 9.31 15.32 -4.59
CA ILE A 167 8.59 15.10 -3.32
C ILE A 167 7.76 16.31 -2.88
N ARG A 168 8.22 17.54 -3.15
CA ARG A 168 7.46 18.75 -2.82
C ARG A 168 6.15 18.82 -3.61
N ALA A 169 6.20 18.61 -4.93
CA ALA A 169 5.01 18.61 -5.77
C ALA A 169 4.02 17.51 -5.40
N ILE A 170 4.54 16.36 -4.97
CA ILE A 170 3.75 15.24 -4.46
C ILE A 170 3.03 15.62 -3.17
N ALA A 171 3.73 16.18 -2.19
CA ALA A 171 3.12 16.64 -0.93
C ALA A 171 2.08 17.76 -1.17
N GLU A 172 2.34 18.70 -2.05
CA GLU A 172 1.40 19.76 -2.43
C GLU A 172 0.17 19.21 -3.18
N ALA A 173 0.28 18.04 -3.82
CA ALA A 173 -0.83 17.35 -4.45
C ALA A 173 -1.69 16.53 -3.45
N GLY A 174 -1.23 16.35 -2.20
CA GLY A 174 -2.03 15.82 -1.11
C GLY A 174 -1.58 14.49 -0.49
N ALA A 175 -0.40 13.95 -0.87
CA ALA A 175 0.17 12.75 -0.22
C ALA A 175 0.74 13.06 1.16
#